data_5aede3e803ee6501d8c8060913311f49
#
_entry.id   5aede3e803ee6501d8c8060913311f49
#
_cell.length_a   1.000
_cell.length_b   1.000
_cell.length_c   1.000
_cell.angle_alpha   90.00
_cell.angle_beta   90.00
_cell.angle_gamma   90.00
#
_symmetry.space_group_name_H-M   'P 1'
#
loop_
_entity.id
_entity.type
_entity.pdbx_description
1 polymer ?
#
loop_
_entity_poly.entity_id
_entity_poly.type
_entity_poly.pdbx_seq_one_letter_code
_entity_poly.pdbx_strand_id
1 'polypeptide(L)'
;ARAYRQSASHAAVRGEVIEDVALMRVLRRAGHRAMTVDGSHIASCRMYCCATDLIDGYTKSAWAAFSGIAGSVAVNGLLLGIYVVPVIAAVFGRGSARTWGVAGYIAGVGGRVVVAQGTGERTFPDALAHPASIIAFTTINAVSWWRHLRGTTQWKGRRLTG
;
A
#
# COMPACT_ATOMS: atom_id res chain seq x y z
N ALA A 1 23.09 4.02 -15.07
CA ALA A 1 23.87 5.21 -14.65
C ALA A 1 23.68 6.42 -15.59
N ARG A 2 23.76 6.26 -16.95
CA ARG A 2 23.66 7.37 -17.91
C ARG A 2 22.27 8.01 -17.90
N ALA A 3 21.20 7.24 -18.05
CA ALA A 3 19.80 7.69 -17.99
C ALA A 3 19.50 8.46 -16.70
N TYR A 4 19.94 7.94 -15.55
CA TYR A 4 19.76 8.56 -14.25
C TYR A 4 20.41 9.96 -14.18
N ARG A 5 21.65 10.12 -14.68
CA ARG A 5 22.34 11.42 -14.70
C ARG A 5 21.70 12.40 -15.66
N GLN A 6 21.23 11.95 -16.82
CA GLN A 6 20.56 12.80 -17.83
C GLN A 6 19.20 13.32 -17.36
N SER A 7 18.55 12.64 -16.42
CA SER A 7 17.23 13.01 -15.87
C SER A 7 17.31 13.82 -14.57
N ALA A 8 18.42 14.54 -14.34
CA ALA A 8 18.70 15.33 -13.13
C ALA A 8 18.67 14.51 -11.81
N SER A 9 18.71 13.17 -11.91
CA SER A 9 18.86 12.26 -10.75
C SER A 9 17.79 12.46 -9.69
N HIS A 10 18.08 12.27 -8.41
CA HIS A 10 17.17 12.53 -7.29
C HIS A 10 16.85 14.02 -7.09
N ALA A 11 17.63 14.94 -7.67
CA ALA A 11 17.32 16.36 -7.60
C ALA A 11 15.98 16.71 -8.22
N ALA A 12 15.57 15.99 -9.29
CA ALA A 12 14.30 16.17 -9.97
C ALA A 12 13.07 15.77 -9.13
N VAL A 13 13.27 14.99 -8.05
CA VAL A 13 12.18 14.43 -7.23
C VAL A 13 12.33 14.77 -5.74
N ARG A 14 13.19 15.74 -5.41
CA ARG A 14 13.54 16.11 -4.02
C ARG A 14 12.34 16.48 -3.15
N GLY A 15 11.26 17.00 -3.76
CA GLY A 15 10.03 17.39 -3.06
C GLY A 15 8.95 16.31 -3.03
N GLU A 16 9.18 15.16 -3.67
CA GLU A 16 8.17 14.12 -3.76
C GLU A 16 8.15 13.27 -2.49
N VAL A 17 6.94 12.92 -2.04
CA VAL A 17 6.75 12.08 -0.83
C VAL A 17 7.09 10.62 -1.12
N ILE A 18 6.86 10.18 -2.36
CA ILE A 18 7.16 8.83 -2.86
C ILE A 18 8.18 8.98 -3.99
N GLU A 19 9.41 9.29 -3.60
CA GLU A 19 10.49 9.68 -4.51
C GLU A 19 10.95 8.58 -5.47
N ASP A 20 10.88 7.31 -5.06
CA ASP A 20 11.23 6.15 -5.88
C ASP A 20 10.28 5.99 -7.08
N VAL A 21 8.98 6.08 -6.84
CA VAL A 21 7.95 6.04 -7.90
C VAL A 21 8.04 7.29 -8.79
N ALA A 22 8.27 8.46 -8.20
CA ALA A 22 8.42 9.70 -8.94
C ALA A 22 9.66 9.65 -9.84
N LEU A 23 10.78 9.15 -9.37
CA LEU A 23 12.00 8.98 -10.16
C LEU A 23 11.79 8.06 -11.37
N MET A 24 11.10 6.92 -11.17
CA MET A 24 10.74 6.03 -12.26
C MET A 24 9.90 6.76 -13.33
N ARG A 25 8.93 7.58 -12.91
CA ARG A 25 8.10 8.37 -13.84
C ARG A 25 8.91 9.42 -14.60
N VAL A 26 9.84 10.11 -13.93
CA VAL A 26 10.74 11.07 -14.57
C VAL A 26 11.60 10.40 -15.63
N LEU A 27 12.20 9.25 -15.33
CA LEU A 27 13.01 8.47 -16.28
C LEU A 27 12.18 8.04 -17.50
N ARG A 28 10.94 7.59 -17.30
CA ARG A 28 10.05 7.19 -18.40
C ARG A 28 9.62 8.38 -19.27
N ARG A 29 9.33 9.53 -18.67
CA ARG A 29 9.00 10.77 -19.41
C ARG A 29 10.18 11.28 -20.23
N ALA A 30 11.41 11.04 -19.77
CA ALA A 30 12.64 11.36 -20.52
C ALA A 30 12.95 10.32 -21.64
N GLY A 31 12.03 9.41 -21.95
CA GLY A 31 12.19 8.41 -23.01
C GLY A 31 13.02 7.18 -22.62
N HIS A 32 13.40 7.04 -21.34
CA HIS A 32 14.17 5.89 -20.89
C HIS A 32 13.25 4.73 -20.44
N ARG A 33 13.75 3.50 -20.59
CA ARG A 33 13.09 2.31 -20.09
C ARG A 33 13.36 2.17 -18.59
N ALA A 34 12.34 2.32 -17.77
CA ALA A 34 12.39 2.15 -16.32
C ALA A 34 11.20 1.30 -15.86
N MET A 35 11.45 0.36 -14.96
CA MET A 35 10.44 -0.50 -14.35
C MET A 35 10.83 -0.86 -12.92
N THR A 36 9.83 -1.13 -12.10
CA THR A 36 10.03 -1.74 -10.79
C THR A 36 10.18 -3.25 -10.98
N VAL A 37 11.15 -3.84 -10.29
CA VAL A 37 11.40 -5.28 -10.31
C VAL A 37 11.46 -5.80 -8.88
N ASP A 38 11.18 -7.09 -8.71
CA ASP A 38 11.42 -7.77 -7.44
C ASP A 38 12.92 -7.84 -7.15
N GLY A 39 13.33 -7.25 -6.04
CA GLY A 39 14.72 -7.21 -5.56
C GLY A 39 14.97 -8.12 -4.36
N SER A 40 14.03 -8.97 -3.96
CA SER A 40 14.10 -9.79 -2.75
C SER A 40 15.33 -10.70 -2.69
N HIS A 41 15.81 -11.15 -3.87
CA HIS A 41 17.04 -11.94 -4.00
C HIS A 41 18.34 -11.13 -3.97
N ILE A 42 18.25 -9.79 -4.05
CA ILE A 42 19.41 -8.89 -4.16
C ILE A 42 19.67 -8.17 -2.84
N ALA A 43 18.60 -7.76 -2.15
CA ALA A 43 18.69 -6.98 -0.92
C ALA A 43 17.50 -7.22 0.00
N SER A 44 17.74 -7.12 1.30
CA SER A 44 16.70 -7.06 2.33
C SER A 44 16.87 -5.80 3.16
N CYS A 45 15.76 -5.16 3.53
CA CYS A 45 15.76 -3.96 4.35
C CYS A 45 14.73 -4.05 5.46
N ARG A 46 15.16 -3.88 6.71
CA ARG A 46 14.24 -3.67 7.82
C ARG A 46 13.87 -2.19 7.88
N MET A 47 12.76 -1.82 7.25
CA MET A 47 12.31 -0.43 7.19
C MET A 47 11.81 0.10 8.54
N TYR A 48 11.13 -0.73 9.31
CA TYR A 48 10.49 -0.37 10.57
C TYR A 48 10.90 -1.33 11.68
N CYS A 49 11.17 -0.79 12.87
CA CYS A 49 11.58 -1.57 14.03
C CYS A 49 10.39 -1.99 14.90
N CYS A 50 9.28 -1.26 14.86
CA CYS A 50 8.08 -1.50 15.63
C CYS A 50 6.82 -1.06 14.88
N ALA A 51 5.65 -1.43 15.41
CA ALA A 51 4.35 -1.09 14.82
C ALA A 51 4.12 0.42 14.73
N THR A 52 4.59 1.19 15.70
CA THR A 52 4.47 2.66 15.71
C THR A 52 5.23 3.29 14.55
N ASP A 53 6.47 2.85 14.32
CA ASP A 53 7.30 3.33 13.21
C ASP A 53 6.66 3.00 11.87
N LEU A 54 6.04 1.81 11.76
CA LEU A 54 5.32 1.38 10.57
C LEU A 54 4.10 2.28 10.31
N ILE A 55 3.27 2.50 11.32
CA ILE A 55 2.08 3.35 11.22
C ILE A 55 2.48 4.78 10.82
N ASP A 56 3.49 5.34 11.44
CA ASP A 56 3.96 6.70 11.13
C ASP A 56 4.56 6.77 9.72
N GLY A 57 5.31 5.75 9.31
CA GLY A 57 5.86 5.65 7.96
C GLY A 57 4.80 5.59 6.87
N TYR A 58 3.79 4.75 7.05
CA TYR A 58 2.67 4.66 6.10
C TYR A 58 1.78 5.91 6.13
N THR A 59 1.50 6.45 7.32
CA THR A 59 0.67 7.65 7.47
C THR A 59 1.30 8.87 6.80
N LYS A 60 2.63 8.94 6.74
CA LYS A 60 3.36 9.98 6.03
C LYS A 60 3.03 10.05 4.53
N SER A 61 2.87 8.90 3.87
CA SER A 61 2.89 8.80 2.40
C SER A 61 1.62 8.18 1.78
N ALA A 62 0.75 7.55 2.57
CA ALA A 62 -0.41 6.84 2.03
C ALA A 62 -1.40 7.77 1.29
N TRP A 63 -1.50 9.05 1.67
CA TRP A 63 -2.32 10.04 0.95
C TRP A 63 -1.83 10.30 -0.48
N ALA A 64 -0.52 10.20 -0.72
CA ALA A 64 0.09 10.41 -2.02
C ALA A 64 0.12 9.16 -2.91
N ALA A 65 -0.20 7.99 -2.36
CA ALA A 65 -0.10 6.71 -3.06
C ALA A 65 -1.11 6.56 -4.20
N PHE A 66 -2.29 7.16 -4.05
CA PHE A 66 -3.39 7.06 -5.02
C PHE A 66 -3.73 8.44 -5.58
N SER A 67 -4.17 8.50 -6.83
CA SER A 67 -4.43 9.75 -7.56
C SER A 67 -5.45 10.68 -6.86
N GLY A 68 -5.06 11.23 -5.72
CA GLY A 68 -5.87 12.11 -4.90
C GLY A 68 -6.88 11.37 -4.00
N ILE A 69 -7.76 12.14 -3.35
CA ILE A 69 -8.76 11.61 -2.40
C ILE A 69 -9.76 10.68 -3.08
N ALA A 70 -10.19 10.99 -4.30
CA ALA A 70 -11.12 10.15 -5.06
C ALA A 70 -10.51 8.79 -5.38
N GLY A 71 -9.24 8.74 -5.80
CA GLY A 71 -8.51 7.49 -6.02
C GLY A 71 -8.34 6.68 -4.72
N SER A 72 -8.03 7.34 -3.61
CA SER A 72 -7.95 6.69 -2.30
C SER A 72 -9.30 6.09 -1.88
N VAL A 73 -10.39 6.82 -2.03
CA VAL A 73 -11.75 6.32 -1.70
C VAL A 73 -12.11 5.13 -2.59
N ALA A 74 -11.84 5.20 -3.88
CA ALA A 74 -12.14 4.12 -4.82
C ALA A 74 -11.36 2.84 -4.48
N VAL A 75 -10.03 2.96 -4.26
CA VAL A 75 -9.19 1.81 -3.92
C VAL A 75 -9.56 1.22 -2.57
N ASN A 76 -9.74 2.03 -1.54
CA ASN A 76 -10.13 1.56 -0.21
C ASN A 76 -11.53 0.90 -0.24
N GLY A 77 -12.50 1.50 -0.96
CA GLY A 77 -13.82 0.91 -1.14
C GLY A 77 -13.78 -0.43 -1.85
N LEU A 78 -12.97 -0.55 -2.90
CA LEU A 78 -12.76 -1.80 -3.62
C LEU A 78 -12.13 -2.89 -2.71
N LEU A 79 -11.09 -2.54 -1.96
CA LEU A 79 -10.42 -3.47 -1.04
C LEU A 79 -11.37 -3.94 0.07
N LEU A 80 -12.13 -3.03 0.68
CA LEU A 80 -13.14 -3.38 1.67
C LEU A 80 -14.23 -4.27 1.07
N GLY A 81 -14.71 -3.95 -0.15
CA GLY A 81 -15.70 -4.74 -0.86
C GLY A 81 -15.24 -6.17 -1.16
N ILE A 82 -14.00 -6.33 -1.60
CA ILE A 82 -13.46 -7.65 -1.98
C ILE A 82 -13.07 -8.50 -0.76
N TYR A 83 -12.50 -7.89 0.29
CA TYR A 83 -11.89 -8.68 1.38
C TYR A 83 -12.66 -8.63 2.69
N VAL A 84 -13.40 -7.55 2.98
CA VAL A 84 -14.11 -7.39 4.27
C VAL A 84 -15.58 -7.73 4.15
N VAL A 85 -16.26 -7.27 3.10
CA VAL A 85 -17.69 -7.57 2.87
C VAL A 85 -17.96 -9.07 2.82
N PRO A 86 -17.16 -9.93 2.16
CA PRO A 86 -17.36 -11.38 2.20
C PRO A 86 -17.29 -11.97 3.60
N VAL A 87 -16.40 -11.47 4.47
CA VAL A 87 -16.32 -11.93 5.87
C VAL A 87 -17.60 -11.56 6.63
N ILE A 88 -18.08 -10.33 6.47
CA ILE A 88 -19.33 -9.87 7.08
C ILE A 88 -20.52 -10.74 6.59
N ALA A 89 -20.58 -10.99 5.29
CA ALA A 89 -21.62 -11.83 4.70
C ALA A 89 -21.51 -13.30 5.17
N ALA A 90 -20.31 -13.85 5.35
CA ALA A 90 -20.11 -15.19 5.88
C ALA A 90 -20.59 -15.35 7.31
N VAL A 91 -20.39 -14.31 8.15
CA VAL A 91 -20.74 -14.34 9.57
C VAL A 91 -22.22 -14.02 9.80
N PHE A 92 -22.70 -12.94 9.21
CA PHE A 92 -24.04 -12.38 9.48
C PHE A 92 -25.06 -12.65 8.38
N GLY A 93 -24.63 -13.09 7.20
CA GLY A 93 -25.52 -13.40 6.07
C GLY A 93 -26.38 -14.66 6.32
N ARG A 94 -27.45 -14.78 5.55
CA ARG A 94 -28.36 -15.93 5.53
C ARG A 94 -28.51 -16.45 4.11
N GLY A 95 -28.75 -17.75 3.96
CA GLY A 95 -28.96 -18.39 2.66
C GLY A 95 -27.77 -18.17 1.72
N SER A 96 -28.05 -17.79 0.49
CA SER A 96 -27.04 -17.59 -0.56
C SER A 96 -25.99 -16.51 -0.22
N ALA A 97 -26.37 -15.48 0.52
CA ALA A 97 -25.42 -14.44 0.92
C ALA A 97 -24.29 -15.01 1.79
N ARG A 98 -24.60 -15.90 2.73
CA ARG A 98 -23.60 -16.58 3.55
C ARG A 98 -22.68 -17.46 2.71
N THR A 99 -23.25 -18.23 1.79
CA THR A 99 -22.48 -19.12 0.91
C THR A 99 -21.48 -18.33 0.06
N TRP A 100 -21.95 -17.25 -0.59
CA TRP A 100 -21.07 -16.38 -1.38
C TRP A 100 -20.04 -15.65 -0.52
N GLY A 101 -20.41 -15.27 0.71
CA GLY A 101 -19.47 -14.68 1.67
C GLY A 101 -18.32 -15.63 2.03
N VAL A 102 -18.65 -16.90 2.34
CA VAL A 102 -17.63 -17.93 2.61
C VAL A 102 -16.75 -18.18 1.39
N ALA A 103 -17.35 -18.32 0.20
CA ALA A 103 -16.61 -18.53 -1.03
C ALA A 103 -15.65 -17.35 -1.33
N GLY A 104 -16.13 -16.11 -1.16
CA GLY A 104 -15.31 -14.90 -1.35
C GLY A 104 -14.17 -14.80 -0.33
N TYR A 105 -14.40 -15.13 0.93
CA TYR A 105 -13.33 -15.19 1.94
C TYR A 105 -12.28 -16.23 1.59
N ILE A 106 -12.69 -17.46 1.23
CA ILE A 106 -11.76 -18.52 0.82
C ILE A 106 -10.93 -18.10 -0.40
N ALA A 107 -11.56 -17.48 -1.40
CA ALA A 107 -10.86 -16.96 -2.57
C ALA A 107 -9.83 -15.88 -2.19
N GLY A 108 -10.19 -14.96 -1.29
CA GLY A 108 -9.28 -13.93 -0.78
C GLY A 108 -8.07 -14.51 -0.03
N VAL A 109 -8.31 -15.50 0.84
CA VAL A 109 -7.24 -16.25 1.54
C VAL A 109 -6.34 -16.97 0.52
N GLY A 110 -6.93 -17.65 -0.45
CA GLY A 110 -6.20 -18.35 -1.52
C GLY A 110 -5.30 -17.41 -2.31
N GLY A 111 -5.82 -16.26 -2.72
CA GLY A 111 -5.02 -15.22 -3.39
C GLY A 111 -3.84 -14.73 -2.53
N ARG A 112 -4.06 -14.52 -1.23
CA ARG A 112 -2.98 -14.12 -0.31
C ARG A 112 -1.93 -15.20 -0.13
N VAL A 113 -2.33 -16.48 -0.08
CA VAL A 113 -1.42 -17.63 -0.04
C VAL A 113 -0.50 -17.64 -1.27
N VAL A 114 -1.09 -17.51 -2.46
CA VAL A 114 -0.31 -17.50 -3.72
C VAL A 114 0.71 -16.36 -3.73
N VAL A 115 0.29 -15.16 -3.32
CA VAL A 115 1.21 -14.00 -3.24
C VAL A 115 2.32 -14.26 -2.22
N ALA A 116 1.99 -14.75 -1.02
CA ALA A 116 2.98 -15.03 0.02
C ALA A 116 4.01 -16.06 -0.43
N GLN A 117 3.60 -17.11 -1.12
CA GLN A 117 4.51 -18.11 -1.68
C GLN A 117 5.42 -17.52 -2.76
N GLY A 118 4.88 -16.64 -3.61
CA GLY A 118 5.66 -15.98 -4.67
C GLY A 118 6.68 -14.97 -4.14
N THR A 119 6.43 -14.36 -2.98
CA THR A 119 7.33 -13.37 -2.36
C THR A 119 8.19 -13.93 -1.23
N GLY A 120 8.08 -15.23 -0.90
CA GLY A 120 8.80 -15.85 0.21
C GLY A 120 8.33 -15.40 1.60
N GLU A 121 7.12 -14.81 1.68
CA GLU A 121 6.54 -14.32 2.93
C GLU A 121 5.84 -15.43 3.71
N ARG A 122 5.60 -15.17 5.01
CA ARG A 122 4.86 -16.10 5.86
C ARG A 122 3.41 -16.23 5.39
N THR A 123 2.99 -17.46 5.13
CA THR A 123 1.66 -17.75 4.60
C THR A 123 0.60 -17.73 5.69
N PHE A 124 0.82 -18.51 6.77
CA PHE A 124 -0.13 -18.63 7.89
C PHE A 124 0.50 -18.12 9.19
N PRO A 125 -0.26 -17.49 10.09
CA PRO A 125 -1.71 -17.19 10.02
C PRO A 125 -2.08 -15.96 9.18
N ASP A 126 -1.14 -15.28 8.55
CA ASP A 126 -1.28 -13.96 7.94
C ASP A 126 -2.34 -13.94 6.82
N ALA A 127 -2.44 -15.03 6.04
CA ALA A 127 -3.45 -15.13 5.00
C ALA A 127 -4.89 -15.13 5.55
N LEU A 128 -5.12 -15.75 6.71
CA LEU A 128 -6.42 -15.74 7.37
C LEU A 128 -6.77 -14.36 7.95
N ALA A 129 -5.76 -13.64 8.44
CA ALA A 129 -5.90 -12.30 9.01
C ALA A 129 -5.96 -11.19 7.94
N HIS A 130 -5.88 -11.53 6.66
CA HIS A 130 -5.82 -10.54 5.57
C HIS A 130 -6.96 -9.50 5.60
N PRO A 131 -8.23 -9.82 5.88
CA PRO A 131 -9.29 -8.82 6.01
C PRO A 131 -9.00 -7.78 7.11
N ALA A 132 -8.42 -8.19 8.23
CA ALA A 132 -8.01 -7.27 9.30
C ALA A 132 -6.86 -6.35 8.83
N SER A 133 -5.92 -6.86 8.04
CA SER A 133 -4.86 -6.05 7.44
C SER A 133 -5.44 -4.98 6.48
N ILE A 134 -6.48 -5.32 5.72
CA ILE A 134 -7.17 -4.35 4.85
C ILE A 134 -7.86 -3.25 5.68
N ILE A 135 -8.51 -3.59 6.78
CA ILE A 135 -9.11 -2.60 7.69
C ILE A 135 -8.01 -1.68 8.26
N ALA A 136 -6.91 -2.25 8.74
CA ALA A 136 -5.79 -1.48 9.26
C ALA A 136 -5.21 -0.53 8.19
N PHE A 137 -4.98 -1.03 6.98
CA PHE A 137 -4.49 -0.22 5.85
C PHE A 137 -5.45 0.93 5.51
N THR A 138 -6.74 0.65 5.42
CA THR A 138 -7.78 1.66 5.13
C THR A 138 -7.82 2.74 6.22
N THR A 139 -7.69 2.33 7.48
CA THR A 139 -7.62 3.25 8.63
C THR A 139 -6.37 4.14 8.55
N ILE A 140 -5.21 3.56 8.28
CA ILE A 140 -3.95 4.32 8.11
C ILE A 140 -4.08 5.31 6.95
N ASN A 141 -4.68 4.91 5.83
CA ASN A 141 -4.90 5.80 4.70
C ASN A 141 -5.84 6.96 5.06
N ALA A 142 -6.93 6.71 5.77
CA ALA A 142 -7.83 7.75 6.26
C ALA A 142 -7.13 8.73 7.20
N VAL A 143 -6.33 8.23 8.16
CA VAL A 143 -5.52 9.05 9.06
C VAL A 143 -4.48 9.86 8.30
N SER A 144 -3.87 9.26 7.27
CA SER A 144 -2.91 9.92 6.39
C SER A 144 -3.54 11.14 5.70
N TRP A 145 -4.71 10.98 5.10
CA TRP A 145 -5.47 12.07 4.51
C TRP A 145 -5.86 13.14 5.52
N TRP A 146 -6.33 12.73 6.70
CA TRP A 146 -6.68 13.68 7.76
C TRP A 146 -5.48 14.52 8.20
N ARG A 147 -4.31 13.90 8.40
CA ARG A 147 -3.06 14.61 8.75
C ARG A 147 -2.60 15.53 7.62
N HIS A 148 -2.71 15.09 6.36
CA HIS A 148 -2.34 15.89 5.19
C HIS A 148 -3.21 17.13 5.07
N LEU A 149 -4.53 16.99 5.14
CA LEU A 149 -5.48 18.11 5.06
C LEU A 149 -5.32 19.12 6.20
N ARG A 150 -4.84 18.67 7.37
CA ARG A 150 -4.53 19.56 8.51
C ARG A 150 -3.11 20.12 8.51
N GLY A 151 -2.27 19.78 7.54
CA GLY A 151 -0.87 20.22 7.50
C GLY A 151 -0.03 19.69 8.68
N THR A 152 -0.45 18.59 9.29
CA THR A 152 0.22 17.99 10.47
C THR A 152 1.06 16.77 10.12
N THR A 153 1.33 16.53 8.85
CA THR A 153 2.14 15.42 8.40
C THR A 153 3.58 15.55 8.89
N GLN A 154 4.08 14.55 9.59
CA GLN A 154 5.43 14.53 10.17
C GLN A 154 6.17 13.23 9.79
N TRP A 155 7.49 13.31 9.72
CA TRP A 155 8.36 12.16 9.58
C TRP A 155 9.61 12.34 10.43
N LYS A 156 9.88 11.40 11.35
CA LYS A 156 11.03 11.45 12.27
C LYS A 156 11.18 12.82 12.95
N GLY A 157 10.07 13.39 13.45
CA GLY A 157 10.04 14.68 14.14
C GLY A 157 10.10 15.93 13.25
N ARG A 158 10.16 15.77 11.91
CA ARG A 158 10.15 16.90 10.96
C ARG A 158 8.77 17.04 10.32
N ARG A 159 8.22 18.25 10.28
CA ARG A 159 7.01 18.54 9.49
C ARG A 159 7.34 18.44 7.99
N LEU A 160 6.51 17.75 7.25
CA LEU A 160 6.56 17.71 5.80
C LEU A 160 5.59 18.79 5.28
N THR A 161 6.16 19.89 4.78
CA THR A 161 5.41 20.89 4.01
C THR A 161 5.31 20.36 2.60
N GLY A 162 4.13 19.89 2.19
CA GLY A 162 3.80 19.55 0.81
C GLY A 162 3.30 20.77 0.06
#